data_e3ce180973ce40ae164cb48e5e16ea11
#
_entry.id   e3ce180973ce40ae164cb48e5e16ea11
#
_cell.length_a   1.000
_cell.length_b   1.000
_cell.length_c   1.000
_cell.angle_alpha   90.00
_cell.angle_beta   90.00
_cell.angle_gamma   90.00
#
_symmetry.space_group_name_H-M   'P 1'
#
loop_
_entity.id
_entity.type
_entity.pdbx_description
1 polymer ?
#
loop_
_entity_poly.entity_id
_entity_poly.type
_entity_poly.pdbx_seq_one_letter_code
_entity_poly.pdbx_strand_id
1 'polypeptide(L)'
;MTTQTHTLGIDFGTSNTAAGYAVDGKPKLVKLAGDQTTMPTTFFFDFDSRKTLIGEPANQALLDGLDGRFMRALKRVLGTTLMHEKRQIMNKRVTFVDIIAGFLREVKVRAEADTGLTFDNVISGRPVVFHGAGDPREQQAEDDLRACYFVAGFKEVSFMDEPEAAAIASGALEQSGEVGLIVDIGGGTSDFSLFRSVENGVDILANHGVRVGGTDFDRAINIDRVMPLLGKGGTLRKWIGEGSSPIPHSIFNDMATWEKIPFLYTAQNRRLVEEMLTLAHEPDKLGRMASVLEDELGHELSFAVEQGKIAANSGHAEAVISLGLIERGLSAHLGTDDLGVILDEYSKALNGGAAETMRLAGLQAGDVQRVIYVGGSSLLTLVSDTMKTQFPAAEHSFSEVFTAVTDGLAIASGWR
;
A
#
# COMPACT_ATOMS: atom_id res chain seq x y z
N MET A 1 -40.46 -13.70 -2.11
CA MET A 1 -39.25 -14.08 -2.89
C MET A 1 -38.09 -13.88 -1.95
N THR A 2 -37.45 -14.91 -1.48
CA THR A 2 -36.17 -14.81 -0.74
C THR A 2 -35.14 -14.32 -1.74
N THR A 3 -34.71 -13.09 -1.60
CA THR A 3 -33.54 -12.58 -2.35
C THR A 3 -32.36 -13.49 -2.02
N GLN A 4 -31.86 -14.20 -3.02
CA GLN A 4 -30.65 -15.00 -2.87
C GLN A 4 -29.52 -14.03 -2.56
N THR A 5 -28.93 -14.17 -1.39
CA THR A 5 -27.79 -13.37 -0.99
C THR A 5 -26.51 -13.99 -1.53
N HIS A 6 -25.63 -13.17 -2.10
CA HIS A 6 -24.35 -13.60 -2.65
C HIS A 6 -23.23 -13.14 -1.72
N THR A 7 -22.10 -13.84 -1.80
CA THR A 7 -20.87 -13.46 -1.10
C THR A 7 -19.96 -12.68 -2.06
N LEU A 8 -19.46 -11.54 -1.62
CA LEU A 8 -18.48 -10.73 -2.36
C LEU A 8 -17.08 -11.02 -1.83
N GLY A 9 -16.16 -11.37 -2.70
CA GLY A 9 -14.73 -11.39 -2.40
C GLY A 9 -14.19 -9.96 -2.50
N ILE A 10 -13.51 -9.45 -1.47
CA ILE A 10 -12.91 -8.11 -1.48
C ILE A 10 -11.45 -8.20 -1.05
N ASP A 11 -10.55 -7.76 -1.92
CA ASP A 11 -9.18 -7.43 -1.57
C ASP A 11 -9.12 -5.93 -1.23
N PHE A 12 -9.15 -5.62 0.07
CA PHE A 12 -8.96 -4.26 0.57
C PHE A 12 -7.47 -3.98 0.77
N GLY A 13 -6.80 -3.54 -0.30
CA GLY A 13 -5.36 -3.26 -0.29
C GLY A 13 -5.01 -1.88 0.27
N THR A 14 -3.73 -1.70 0.63
CA THR A 14 -3.18 -0.41 1.10
C THR A 14 -3.21 0.67 0.01
N SER A 15 -2.96 0.28 -1.24
CA SER A 15 -2.91 1.18 -2.39
C SER A 15 -4.12 1.06 -3.30
N ASN A 16 -4.57 -0.16 -3.58
CA ASN A 16 -5.69 -0.46 -4.46
C ASN A 16 -6.62 -1.47 -3.81
N THR A 17 -7.89 -1.42 -4.19
CA THR A 17 -8.94 -2.36 -3.79
C THR A 17 -9.58 -2.96 -5.03
N ALA A 18 -9.86 -4.26 -5.00
CA ALA A 18 -10.61 -4.96 -6.02
C ALA A 18 -11.70 -5.83 -5.39
N ALA A 19 -12.72 -6.18 -6.17
CA ALA A 19 -13.80 -7.06 -5.72
C ALA A 19 -14.24 -8.01 -6.83
N GLY A 20 -14.73 -9.18 -6.43
CA GLY A 20 -15.21 -10.20 -7.35
C GLY A 20 -16.11 -11.21 -6.66
N TYR A 21 -16.75 -12.06 -7.44
CA TYR A 21 -17.63 -13.12 -6.96
C TYR A 21 -17.56 -14.33 -7.89
N ALA A 22 -18.03 -15.49 -7.42
CA ALA A 22 -18.06 -16.69 -8.25
C ALA A 22 -19.29 -16.72 -9.16
N VAL A 23 -19.06 -17.08 -10.42
CA VAL A 23 -20.12 -17.46 -11.38
C VAL A 23 -19.75 -18.83 -11.96
N ASP A 24 -20.59 -19.82 -11.71
CA ASP A 24 -20.33 -21.20 -12.14
C ASP A 24 -18.96 -21.72 -11.71
N GLY A 25 -18.53 -21.37 -10.48
CA GLY A 25 -17.25 -21.77 -9.91
C GLY A 25 -16.02 -21.01 -10.46
N LYS A 26 -16.23 -20.02 -11.33
CA LYS A 26 -15.17 -19.18 -11.90
C LYS A 26 -15.21 -17.78 -11.31
N PRO A 27 -14.05 -17.11 -11.14
CA PRO A 27 -14.01 -15.74 -10.65
C PRO A 27 -14.56 -14.79 -11.70
N LYS A 28 -15.36 -13.84 -11.25
CA LYS A 28 -15.79 -12.69 -12.02
C LYS A 28 -15.52 -11.43 -11.25
N LEU A 29 -14.61 -10.62 -11.77
CA LEU A 29 -14.28 -9.33 -11.19
C LEU A 29 -15.39 -8.31 -11.44
N VAL A 30 -15.56 -7.42 -10.47
CA VAL A 30 -16.54 -6.32 -10.50
C VAL A 30 -15.88 -5.06 -11.03
N LYS A 31 -16.59 -4.30 -11.84
CA LYS A 31 -16.15 -2.98 -12.29
C LYS A 31 -16.36 -1.96 -11.17
N LEU A 32 -15.27 -1.48 -10.59
CA LEU A 32 -15.31 -0.53 -9.49
C LEU A 32 -15.15 0.94 -9.93
N ALA A 33 -14.50 1.19 -11.08
CA ALA A 33 -14.24 2.53 -11.58
C ALA A 33 -14.35 2.58 -13.11
N GLY A 34 -15.53 2.88 -13.64
CA GLY A 34 -15.79 2.76 -15.08
C GLY A 34 -15.60 1.32 -15.52
N ASP A 35 -14.68 1.07 -16.47
CA ASP A 35 -14.34 -0.30 -16.91
C ASP A 35 -13.22 -0.96 -16.10
N GLN A 36 -12.64 -0.25 -15.11
CA GLN A 36 -11.58 -0.76 -14.27
C GLN A 36 -12.12 -1.67 -13.17
N THR A 37 -11.47 -2.80 -12.96
CA THR A 37 -11.78 -3.77 -11.90
C THR A 37 -11.07 -3.47 -10.58
N THR A 38 -10.09 -2.56 -10.60
CA THR A 38 -9.40 -2.06 -9.43
C THR A 38 -9.73 -0.58 -9.19
N MET A 39 -9.69 -0.16 -7.94
CA MET A 39 -9.92 1.22 -7.53
C MET A 39 -8.86 1.63 -6.51
N PRO A 40 -8.23 2.82 -6.65
CA PRO A 40 -7.31 3.34 -5.64
C PRO A 40 -7.98 3.42 -4.26
N THR A 41 -7.29 2.95 -3.21
CA THR A 41 -7.76 3.02 -1.82
C THR A 41 -7.45 4.41 -1.25
N THR A 42 -8.09 5.42 -1.82
CA THR A 42 -7.87 6.84 -1.53
C THR A 42 -9.16 7.57 -1.24
N PHE A 43 -9.06 8.65 -0.47
CA PHE A 43 -10.16 9.49 0.02
C PHE A 43 -9.78 10.95 -0.14
N PHE A 44 -10.72 11.77 -0.53
CA PHE A 44 -10.61 13.22 -0.48
C PHE A 44 -11.88 13.81 0.16
N PHE A 45 -11.70 14.54 1.22
CA PHE A 45 -12.78 15.28 1.89
C PHE A 45 -12.79 16.71 1.35
N ASP A 46 -13.61 16.95 0.37
CA ASP A 46 -13.78 18.25 -0.28
C ASP A 46 -14.54 19.20 0.68
N PHE A 47 -13.88 20.28 1.10
CA PHE A 47 -14.41 21.20 2.09
C PHE A 47 -15.45 22.16 1.49
N ASP A 48 -15.34 22.46 0.21
CA ASP A 48 -16.29 23.34 -0.49
C ASP A 48 -17.60 22.62 -0.77
N SER A 49 -17.55 21.48 -1.45
CA SER A 49 -18.75 20.71 -1.78
C SER A 49 -19.29 19.89 -0.61
N ARG A 50 -18.52 19.72 0.45
CA ARG A 50 -18.78 18.87 1.63
C ARG A 50 -19.06 17.40 1.26
N LYS A 51 -18.40 16.92 0.21
CA LYS A 51 -18.49 15.55 -0.26
C LYS A 51 -17.21 14.78 0.07
N THR A 52 -17.35 13.48 0.21
CA THR A 52 -16.21 12.56 0.22
C THR A 52 -16.07 11.95 -1.16
N LEU A 53 -14.92 12.17 -1.78
CA LEU A 53 -14.54 11.53 -3.03
C LEU A 53 -13.70 10.30 -2.72
N ILE A 54 -13.83 9.23 -3.51
CA ILE A 54 -13.22 7.94 -3.26
C ILE A 54 -12.61 7.41 -4.56
N GLY A 55 -11.39 6.86 -4.46
CA GLY A 55 -10.66 6.30 -5.60
C GLY A 55 -10.11 7.37 -6.54
N GLU A 56 -10.17 7.15 -7.85
CA GLU A 56 -9.62 8.07 -8.84
C GLU A 56 -10.15 9.51 -8.72
N PRO A 57 -11.45 9.76 -8.45
CA PRO A 57 -11.93 11.12 -8.16
C PRO A 57 -11.22 11.79 -6.97
N ALA A 58 -10.77 11.02 -5.96
CA ALA A 58 -10.02 11.56 -4.84
C ALA A 58 -8.59 11.96 -5.26
N ASN A 59 -7.94 11.13 -6.08
CA ASN A 59 -6.62 11.46 -6.65
C ASN A 59 -6.70 12.70 -7.54
N GLN A 60 -7.73 12.78 -8.40
CA GLN A 60 -7.90 13.91 -9.30
C GLN A 60 -8.18 15.22 -8.54
N ALA A 61 -9.00 15.16 -7.49
CA ALA A 61 -9.28 16.34 -6.65
C ALA A 61 -8.02 16.88 -5.98
N LEU A 62 -7.10 15.99 -5.56
CA LEU A 62 -5.80 16.38 -5.04
C LEU A 62 -4.96 17.07 -6.13
N LEU A 63 -4.85 16.45 -7.32
CA LEU A 63 -4.06 16.99 -8.43
C LEU A 63 -4.62 18.31 -8.98
N ASP A 64 -5.92 18.50 -8.90
CA ASP A 64 -6.61 19.76 -9.27
C ASP A 64 -6.45 20.86 -8.20
N GLY A 65 -5.82 20.55 -7.05
CA GLY A 65 -5.61 21.50 -5.96
C GLY A 65 -6.89 21.96 -5.27
N LEU A 66 -7.90 21.08 -5.19
CA LEU A 66 -9.15 21.41 -4.49
C LEU A 66 -8.91 21.60 -2.98
N ASP A 67 -9.65 22.52 -2.36
CA ASP A 67 -9.58 22.70 -0.90
C ASP A 67 -10.21 21.50 -0.18
N GLY A 68 -9.36 20.71 0.52
CA GLY A 68 -9.82 19.49 1.15
C GLY A 68 -8.72 18.71 1.87
N ARG A 69 -9.07 17.52 2.29
CA ARG A 69 -8.14 16.62 2.95
C ARG A 69 -8.04 15.29 2.20
N PHE A 70 -6.89 15.02 1.62
CA PHE A 70 -6.56 13.72 1.03
C PHE A 70 -6.09 12.73 2.10
N MET A 71 -6.47 11.45 1.94
CA MET A 71 -6.00 10.35 2.78
C MET A 71 -5.75 9.10 1.93
N ARG A 72 -4.66 8.38 2.22
CA ARG A 72 -4.25 7.12 1.60
C ARG A 72 -3.61 6.21 2.65
N ALA A 73 -3.42 4.93 2.32
CA ALA A 73 -2.73 3.93 3.14
C ALA A 73 -3.40 3.65 4.51
N LEU A 74 -4.73 3.81 4.59
CA LEU A 74 -5.45 3.66 5.85
C LEU A 74 -5.47 2.22 6.39
N LYS A 75 -5.19 1.19 5.57
CA LYS A 75 -5.01 -0.19 6.05
C LYS A 75 -3.91 -0.29 7.11
N ARG A 76 -2.90 0.59 7.07
CA ARG A 76 -1.77 0.62 8.03
C ARG A 76 -2.15 1.09 9.44
N VAL A 77 -3.32 1.73 9.63
CA VAL A 77 -3.79 2.19 10.95
C VAL A 77 -4.62 1.14 11.70
N LEU A 78 -5.01 0.05 11.04
CA LEU A 78 -5.71 -1.07 11.67
C LEU A 78 -4.91 -1.59 12.89
N GLY A 79 -5.60 -1.93 13.97
CA GLY A 79 -4.99 -2.41 15.20
C GLY A 79 -4.34 -1.33 16.06
N THR A 80 -4.31 -0.08 15.62
CA THR A 80 -3.74 1.03 16.38
C THR A 80 -4.82 1.82 17.11
N THR A 81 -4.44 2.55 18.18
CA THR A 81 -5.37 3.43 18.93
C THR A 81 -6.01 4.49 18.05
N LEU A 82 -5.35 4.86 16.95
CA LEU A 82 -5.85 5.85 15.97
C LEU A 82 -7.20 5.46 15.37
N MET A 83 -7.50 4.15 15.24
CA MET A 83 -8.73 3.65 14.65
C MET A 83 -9.98 4.19 15.32
N HIS A 84 -9.94 4.37 16.64
CA HIS A 84 -11.08 4.73 17.47
C HIS A 84 -11.08 6.20 17.91
N GLU A 85 -10.01 6.95 17.60
CA GLU A 85 -9.93 8.37 17.91
C GLU A 85 -10.91 9.17 17.05
N LYS A 86 -11.75 9.99 17.69
CA LYS A 86 -12.68 10.89 17.01
C LYS A 86 -11.97 12.12 16.47
N ARG A 87 -12.09 12.33 15.18
CA ARG A 87 -11.51 13.46 14.45
C ARG A 87 -12.59 14.33 13.86
N GLN A 88 -12.37 15.64 13.85
CA GLN A 88 -13.28 16.57 13.19
C GLN A 88 -12.96 16.61 11.70
N ILE A 89 -13.89 16.18 10.85
CA ILE A 89 -13.80 16.28 9.40
C ILE A 89 -15.15 16.83 8.87
N MET A 90 -15.14 17.89 8.11
CA MET A 90 -16.34 18.54 7.52
C MET A 90 -17.48 18.72 8.56
N ASN A 91 -17.15 19.26 9.73
CA ASN A 91 -18.10 19.48 10.85
C ASN A 91 -18.73 18.20 11.44
N LYS A 92 -18.22 17.01 11.09
CA LYS A 92 -18.62 15.72 11.70
C LYS A 92 -17.47 15.16 12.52
N ARG A 93 -17.79 14.50 13.63
CA ARG A 93 -16.82 13.69 14.37
C ARG A 93 -16.86 12.28 13.82
N VAL A 94 -15.76 11.86 13.21
CA VAL A 94 -15.60 10.55 12.58
C VAL A 94 -14.38 9.83 13.14
N THR A 95 -14.40 8.52 13.11
CA THR A 95 -13.26 7.63 13.39
C THR A 95 -12.69 7.09 12.09
N PHE A 96 -11.52 6.43 12.13
CA PHE A 96 -11.04 5.71 10.94
C PHE A 96 -11.93 4.50 10.60
N VAL A 97 -12.62 3.92 11.57
CA VAL A 97 -13.65 2.89 11.31
C VAL A 97 -14.73 3.47 10.39
N ASP A 98 -15.24 4.67 10.68
CA ASP A 98 -16.27 5.31 9.86
C ASP A 98 -15.77 5.62 8.43
N ILE A 99 -14.52 6.06 8.30
CA ILE A 99 -13.90 6.40 7.02
C ILE A 99 -13.73 5.14 6.16
N ILE A 100 -13.09 4.10 6.70
CA ILE A 100 -12.87 2.83 5.99
C ILE A 100 -14.21 2.16 5.66
N ALA A 101 -15.18 2.18 6.59
CA ALA A 101 -16.52 1.66 6.32
C ALA A 101 -17.23 2.42 5.20
N GLY A 102 -17.02 3.73 5.09
CA GLY A 102 -17.53 4.55 3.98
C GLY A 102 -16.99 4.06 2.63
N PHE A 103 -15.70 3.74 2.56
CA PHE A 103 -15.05 3.16 1.37
C PHE A 103 -15.63 1.77 1.03
N LEU A 104 -15.67 0.87 2.00
CA LEU A 104 -16.18 -0.49 1.78
C LEU A 104 -17.65 -0.50 1.38
N ARG A 105 -18.45 0.46 1.89
CA ARG A 105 -19.83 0.67 1.45
C ARG A 105 -19.89 1.11 0.00
N GLU A 106 -18.99 1.99 -0.43
CA GLU A 106 -18.91 2.42 -1.83
C GLU A 106 -18.53 1.24 -2.74
N VAL A 107 -17.58 0.38 -2.33
CA VAL A 107 -17.25 -0.86 -3.05
C VAL A 107 -18.49 -1.76 -3.18
N LYS A 108 -19.24 -1.97 -2.09
CA LYS A 108 -20.49 -2.75 -2.09
C LYS A 108 -21.52 -2.16 -3.06
N VAL A 109 -21.78 -0.86 -3.00
CA VAL A 109 -22.75 -0.18 -3.86
C VAL A 109 -22.37 -0.31 -5.33
N ARG A 110 -21.09 -0.14 -5.68
CA ARG A 110 -20.62 -0.28 -7.06
C ARG A 110 -20.73 -1.73 -7.53
N ALA A 111 -20.41 -2.71 -6.67
CA ALA A 111 -20.58 -4.13 -6.97
C ALA A 111 -22.04 -4.50 -7.25
N GLU A 112 -22.93 -4.01 -6.42
CA GLU A 112 -24.39 -4.24 -6.60
C GLU A 112 -24.93 -3.54 -7.85
N ALA A 113 -24.42 -2.36 -8.19
CA ALA A 113 -24.80 -1.62 -9.39
C ALA A 113 -24.28 -2.28 -10.69
N ASP A 114 -23.04 -2.80 -10.69
CA ASP A 114 -22.45 -3.47 -11.86
C ASP A 114 -23.10 -4.84 -12.13
N THR A 115 -23.45 -5.58 -11.07
CA THR A 115 -23.91 -6.97 -11.18
C THR A 115 -25.43 -7.14 -11.15
N GLY A 116 -26.14 -6.19 -10.56
CA GLY A 116 -27.58 -6.31 -10.24
C GLY A 116 -27.87 -7.30 -9.09
N LEU A 117 -26.83 -7.79 -8.40
CA LEU A 117 -26.95 -8.73 -7.28
C LEU A 117 -26.92 -7.96 -5.95
N THR A 118 -27.34 -8.63 -4.86
CA THR A 118 -27.22 -8.13 -3.50
C THR A 118 -26.15 -8.94 -2.76
N PHE A 119 -25.20 -8.24 -2.14
CA PHE A 119 -24.10 -8.86 -1.40
C PHE A 119 -24.23 -8.57 0.10
N ASP A 120 -24.83 -9.48 0.85
CA ASP A 120 -24.92 -9.39 2.31
C ASP A 120 -23.70 -9.97 3.02
N ASN A 121 -22.99 -10.88 2.36
CA ASN A 121 -21.83 -11.57 2.91
C ASN A 121 -20.54 -11.09 2.20
N VAL A 122 -19.44 -11.13 2.92
CA VAL A 122 -18.11 -10.82 2.39
C VAL A 122 -17.06 -11.82 2.84
N ILE A 123 -16.19 -12.20 1.92
CA ILE A 123 -14.89 -12.82 2.21
C ILE A 123 -13.81 -11.79 1.88
N SER A 124 -13.09 -11.33 2.89
CA SER A 124 -12.04 -10.32 2.74
C SER A 124 -10.67 -10.96 2.74
N GLY A 125 -9.80 -10.50 1.84
CA GLY A 125 -8.38 -10.74 1.98
C GLY A 125 -7.84 -10.11 3.26
N ARG A 126 -6.91 -10.82 3.90
CA ARG A 126 -6.11 -10.29 4.99
C ARG A 126 -4.63 -10.62 4.75
N PRO A 127 -3.69 -9.75 5.12
CA PRO A 127 -2.27 -10.12 5.10
C PRO A 127 -2.01 -11.22 6.14
N VAL A 128 -0.95 -11.98 5.96
CA VAL A 128 -0.51 -12.97 6.96
C VAL A 128 -0.26 -12.30 8.30
N VAL A 129 0.32 -11.10 8.27
CA VAL A 129 0.49 -10.25 9.45
C VAL A 129 0.16 -8.78 9.13
N PHE A 130 -0.57 -8.12 10.03
CA PHE A 130 -0.82 -6.67 9.94
C PHE A 130 0.33 -5.85 10.52
N HIS A 131 0.96 -6.31 11.58
CA HIS A 131 2.01 -5.59 12.32
C HIS A 131 3.30 -6.38 12.48
N GLY A 132 3.22 -7.69 12.68
CA GLY A 132 4.37 -8.59 12.86
C GLY A 132 3.98 -9.80 13.71
N ALA A 133 4.68 -10.91 13.51
CA ALA A 133 4.39 -12.15 14.23
C ALA A 133 4.46 -11.95 15.76
N GLY A 134 3.38 -12.28 16.45
CA GLY A 134 3.28 -12.14 17.91
C GLY A 134 3.00 -10.70 18.41
N ASP A 135 2.77 -9.74 17.52
CA ASP A 135 2.34 -8.39 17.92
C ASP A 135 0.90 -8.45 18.48
N PRO A 136 0.63 -7.90 19.67
CA PRO A 136 -0.71 -7.93 20.28
C PRO A 136 -1.77 -7.18 19.45
N ARG A 137 -1.36 -6.35 18.49
CA ARG A 137 -2.26 -5.61 17.59
C ARG A 137 -2.78 -6.45 16.42
N GLU A 138 -2.27 -7.67 16.21
CA GLU A 138 -2.72 -8.53 15.10
C GLU A 138 -4.22 -8.81 15.16
N GLN A 139 -4.68 -9.34 16.31
CA GLN A 139 -6.10 -9.63 16.49
C GLN A 139 -6.95 -8.36 16.43
N GLN A 140 -6.48 -7.26 17.05
CA GLN A 140 -7.19 -5.98 17.00
C GLN A 140 -7.32 -5.46 15.58
N ALA A 141 -6.32 -5.64 14.71
CA ALA A 141 -6.37 -5.20 13.32
C ALA A 141 -7.44 -5.97 12.50
N GLU A 142 -7.57 -7.28 12.73
CA GLU A 142 -8.64 -8.08 12.12
C GLU A 142 -10.01 -7.66 12.66
N ASP A 143 -10.14 -7.47 13.98
CA ASP A 143 -11.39 -7.03 14.61
C ASP A 143 -11.82 -5.64 14.12
N ASP A 144 -10.88 -4.72 13.96
CA ASP A 144 -11.11 -3.39 13.41
C ASP A 144 -11.62 -3.46 11.96
N LEU A 145 -10.97 -4.29 11.12
CA LEU A 145 -11.38 -4.48 9.74
C LEU A 145 -12.77 -5.13 9.65
N ARG A 146 -13.04 -6.11 10.50
CA ARG A 146 -14.37 -6.75 10.63
C ARG A 146 -15.45 -5.72 11.01
N ALA A 147 -15.15 -4.85 11.96
CA ALA A 147 -16.03 -3.76 12.36
C ALA A 147 -16.32 -2.79 11.20
N CYS A 148 -15.29 -2.46 10.39
CA CYS A 148 -15.49 -1.62 9.20
C CYS A 148 -16.47 -2.26 8.20
N TYR A 149 -16.38 -3.56 7.96
CA TYR A 149 -17.33 -4.28 7.09
C TYR A 149 -18.76 -4.28 7.63
N PHE A 150 -18.96 -4.52 8.94
CA PHE A 150 -20.28 -4.44 9.55
C PHE A 150 -20.88 -3.03 9.44
N VAL A 151 -20.08 -1.99 9.71
CA VAL A 151 -20.52 -0.57 9.55
C VAL A 151 -20.79 -0.24 8.08
N ALA A 152 -20.10 -0.89 7.13
CA ALA A 152 -20.37 -0.76 5.69
C ALA A 152 -21.70 -1.40 5.26
N GLY A 153 -22.27 -2.30 6.08
CA GLY A 153 -23.58 -2.92 5.86
C GLY A 153 -23.53 -4.36 5.38
N PHE A 154 -22.39 -5.06 5.53
CA PHE A 154 -22.33 -6.50 5.39
C PHE A 154 -22.88 -7.19 6.65
N LYS A 155 -23.49 -8.34 6.51
CA LYS A 155 -24.09 -9.11 7.61
C LYS A 155 -23.19 -10.21 8.13
N GLU A 156 -22.41 -10.81 7.23
CA GLU A 156 -21.42 -11.84 7.55
C GLU A 156 -20.05 -11.43 6.95
N VAL A 157 -19.00 -11.60 7.76
CA VAL A 157 -17.63 -11.26 7.40
C VAL A 157 -16.73 -12.43 7.73
N SER A 158 -16.05 -12.93 6.74
CA SER A 158 -14.99 -13.92 6.88
C SER A 158 -13.71 -13.42 6.25
N PHE A 159 -12.60 -14.00 6.69
CA PHE A 159 -11.28 -13.67 6.17
C PHE A 159 -10.63 -14.90 5.53
N MET A 160 -9.78 -14.64 4.55
CA MET A 160 -8.86 -15.59 3.95
C MET A 160 -7.50 -14.91 3.82
N ASP A 161 -6.43 -15.62 4.06
CA ASP A 161 -5.08 -15.08 3.87
C ASP A 161 -4.87 -14.74 2.39
N GLU A 162 -4.38 -13.52 2.10
CA GLU A 162 -4.14 -13.03 0.74
C GLU A 162 -3.29 -14.03 -0.09
N PRO A 163 -2.22 -14.64 0.46
CA PRO A 163 -1.47 -15.65 -0.27
C PRO A 163 -2.26 -16.92 -0.56
N GLU A 164 -3.12 -17.38 0.35
CA GLU A 164 -3.99 -18.54 0.09
C GLU A 164 -4.91 -18.25 -1.09
N ALA A 165 -5.54 -17.08 -1.11
CA ALA A 165 -6.38 -16.64 -2.22
C ALA A 165 -5.58 -16.59 -3.54
N ALA A 166 -4.38 -16.03 -3.52
CA ALA A 166 -3.52 -15.95 -4.70
C ALA A 166 -3.09 -17.35 -5.21
N ALA A 167 -2.83 -18.31 -4.30
CA ALA A 167 -2.54 -19.69 -4.67
C ALA A 167 -3.73 -20.35 -5.39
N ILE A 168 -4.93 -20.17 -4.86
CA ILE A 168 -6.17 -20.67 -5.48
C ILE A 168 -6.32 -20.12 -6.90
N ALA A 169 -6.09 -18.81 -7.10
CA ALA A 169 -6.22 -18.16 -8.39
C ALA A 169 -5.17 -18.57 -9.42
N SER A 170 -3.95 -18.88 -8.98
CA SER A 170 -2.80 -19.17 -9.87
C SER A 170 -2.88 -20.51 -10.58
N GLY A 171 -3.96 -21.29 -10.41
CA GLY A 171 -4.04 -22.63 -10.97
C GLY A 171 -3.08 -23.61 -10.30
N ALA A 172 -2.60 -23.33 -9.10
CA ALA A 172 -1.80 -24.26 -8.28
C ALA A 172 -2.52 -25.61 -8.05
N LEU A 173 -3.76 -25.71 -8.52
CA LEU A 173 -4.59 -26.91 -8.49
C LEU A 173 -4.25 -27.93 -9.60
N GLU A 174 -3.42 -27.56 -10.59
CA GLU A 174 -3.22 -28.40 -11.79
C GLU A 174 -2.16 -29.51 -11.61
N GLN A 175 -1.20 -29.33 -10.68
CA GLN A 175 -0.11 -30.31 -10.46
C GLN A 175 -0.02 -30.70 -8.99
N SER A 176 -0.65 -31.81 -8.63
CA SER A 176 -0.59 -32.33 -7.26
C SER A 176 0.84 -32.67 -6.83
N GLY A 177 1.22 -32.19 -5.65
CA GLY A 177 2.52 -32.42 -5.04
C GLY A 177 3.58 -31.33 -5.31
N GLU A 178 3.32 -30.40 -6.24
CA GLU A 178 4.23 -29.26 -6.50
C GLU A 178 4.30 -28.33 -5.27
N VAL A 179 5.51 -27.91 -4.90
CA VAL A 179 5.73 -26.91 -3.86
C VAL A 179 6.01 -25.57 -4.52
N GLY A 180 5.18 -24.57 -4.16
CA GLY A 180 5.33 -23.21 -4.65
C GLY A 180 5.50 -22.22 -3.50
N LEU A 181 6.13 -21.08 -3.81
CA LEU A 181 6.25 -19.92 -2.94
C LEU A 181 5.49 -18.76 -3.56
N ILE A 182 4.53 -18.20 -2.82
CA ILE A 182 3.92 -16.92 -3.17
C ILE A 182 4.71 -15.81 -2.49
N VAL A 183 5.04 -14.80 -3.29
CA VAL A 183 5.70 -13.56 -2.88
C VAL A 183 4.72 -12.43 -3.18
N ASP A 184 3.93 -12.06 -2.19
CA ASP A 184 2.98 -10.95 -2.28
C ASP A 184 3.59 -9.69 -1.68
N ILE A 185 3.85 -8.69 -2.53
CA ILE A 185 4.39 -7.41 -2.08
C ILE A 185 3.39 -6.31 -2.35
N GLY A 186 2.63 -6.01 -1.31
CA GLY A 186 1.66 -4.94 -1.29
C GLY A 186 2.26 -3.55 -1.08
N GLY A 187 1.39 -2.58 -0.78
CA GLY A 187 1.83 -1.22 -0.46
C GLY A 187 2.52 -1.09 0.90
N GLY A 188 2.21 -1.94 1.88
CA GLY A 188 2.69 -1.81 3.26
C GLY A 188 3.24 -3.07 3.90
N THR A 189 3.02 -4.24 3.30
CA THR A 189 3.46 -5.55 3.78
C THR A 189 3.99 -6.37 2.63
N SER A 190 4.84 -7.34 2.96
CA SER A 190 5.28 -8.40 2.05
C SER A 190 5.04 -9.74 2.74
N ASP A 191 4.23 -10.56 2.11
CA ASP A 191 3.81 -11.85 2.64
C ASP A 191 4.41 -12.98 1.80
N PHE A 192 5.01 -13.95 2.47
CA PHE A 192 5.63 -15.12 1.88
C PHE A 192 4.85 -16.35 2.32
N SER A 193 4.30 -17.10 1.36
CA SER A 193 3.52 -18.29 1.68
C SER A 193 4.00 -19.48 0.86
N LEU A 194 4.48 -20.48 1.57
CA LEU A 194 4.86 -21.75 0.98
C LEU A 194 3.63 -22.66 0.97
N PHE A 195 3.31 -23.20 -0.20
CA PHE A 195 2.17 -24.08 -0.38
C PHE A 195 2.58 -25.37 -1.09
N ARG A 196 1.76 -26.39 -0.94
CA ARG A 196 1.80 -27.61 -1.74
C ARG A 196 0.47 -27.78 -2.47
N SER A 197 0.54 -27.99 -3.77
CA SER A 197 -0.65 -28.31 -4.56
C SER A 197 -1.18 -29.69 -4.19
N VAL A 198 -2.49 -29.79 -3.96
CA VAL A 198 -3.22 -31.04 -3.69
C VAL A 198 -4.35 -31.20 -4.71
N GLU A 199 -4.98 -32.37 -4.78
CA GLU A 199 -5.94 -32.72 -5.83
C GLU A 199 -7.10 -31.69 -6.00
N ASN A 200 -7.52 -31.02 -4.93
CA ASN A 200 -8.62 -30.04 -4.97
C ASN A 200 -8.30 -28.76 -4.20
N GLY A 201 -7.05 -28.30 -4.20
CA GLY A 201 -6.70 -27.11 -3.45
C GLY A 201 -5.21 -26.95 -3.26
N VAL A 202 -4.86 -26.20 -2.24
CA VAL A 202 -3.49 -26.01 -1.77
C VAL A 202 -3.43 -26.20 -0.26
N ASP A 203 -2.38 -26.89 0.18
CA ASP A 203 -2.02 -26.97 1.59
C ASP A 203 -0.96 -25.91 1.87
N ILE A 204 -1.28 -24.95 2.72
CA ILE A 204 -0.30 -23.95 3.17
C ILE A 204 0.65 -24.62 4.17
N LEU A 205 1.92 -24.70 3.80
CA LEU A 205 2.97 -25.36 4.61
C LEU A 205 3.56 -24.39 5.65
N ALA A 206 3.72 -23.13 5.27
CA ALA A 206 4.18 -22.06 6.16
C ALA A 206 3.85 -20.70 5.56
N ASN A 207 3.63 -19.73 6.45
CA ASN A 207 3.46 -18.32 6.12
C ASN A 207 4.43 -17.49 6.95
N HIS A 208 4.98 -16.43 6.36
CA HIS A 208 5.72 -15.40 7.08
C HIS A 208 5.56 -14.06 6.41
N GLY A 209 5.24 -13.04 7.19
CA GLY A 209 5.10 -11.68 6.71
C GLY A 209 6.16 -10.74 7.27
N VAL A 210 6.61 -9.80 6.47
CA VAL A 210 7.45 -8.68 6.88
C VAL A 210 6.75 -7.36 6.60
N ARG A 211 6.89 -6.39 7.52
CA ARG A 211 6.26 -5.08 7.38
C ARG A 211 7.11 -4.16 6.49
N VAL A 212 7.25 -4.55 5.24
CA VAL A 212 7.92 -3.81 4.17
C VAL A 212 7.02 -3.87 2.94
N GLY A 213 6.83 -2.77 2.26
CA GLY A 213 6.02 -2.72 1.04
C GLY A 213 6.36 -1.51 0.18
N GLY A 214 5.57 -1.27 -0.84
CA GLY A 214 5.79 -0.22 -1.82
C GLY A 214 5.94 1.18 -1.23
N THR A 215 5.16 1.50 -0.18
CA THR A 215 5.26 2.81 0.49
C THR A 215 6.57 2.98 1.26
N ASP A 216 7.20 1.90 1.71
CA ASP A 216 8.52 1.97 2.35
C ASP A 216 9.61 2.18 1.32
N PHE A 217 9.47 1.61 0.11
CA PHE A 217 10.37 1.89 -1.02
C PHE A 217 10.26 3.36 -1.47
N ASP A 218 9.03 3.87 -1.63
CA ASP A 218 8.79 5.28 -1.94
C ASP A 218 9.41 6.20 -0.89
N ARG A 219 9.21 5.85 0.39
CA ARG A 219 9.79 6.60 1.51
C ARG A 219 11.31 6.62 1.46
N ALA A 220 11.97 5.49 1.19
CA ALA A 220 13.43 5.43 1.10
C ALA A 220 13.96 6.29 -0.03
N ILE A 221 13.35 6.20 -1.21
CA ILE A 221 13.70 7.01 -2.38
C ILE A 221 13.50 8.50 -2.09
N ASN A 222 12.36 8.84 -1.47
CA ASN A 222 12.04 10.22 -1.11
C ASN A 222 13.09 10.80 -0.14
N ILE A 223 13.44 10.06 0.91
CA ILE A 223 14.44 10.45 1.91
C ILE A 223 15.84 10.62 1.29
N ASP A 224 16.21 9.78 0.32
CA ASP A 224 17.53 9.80 -0.30
C ASP A 224 17.66 10.84 -1.40
N ARG A 225 16.66 10.99 -2.26
CA ARG A 225 16.73 11.79 -3.49
C ARG A 225 16.05 13.15 -3.40
N VAL A 226 14.90 13.22 -2.72
CA VAL A 226 14.06 14.42 -2.73
C VAL A 226 14.28 15.28 -1.49
N MET A 227 14.27 14.69 -0.30
CA MET A 227 14.40 15.46 0.94
C MET A 227 15.70 16.28 1.03
N PRO A 228 16.86 15.87 0.47
CA PRO A 228 18.04 16.71 0.40
C PRO A 228 17.85 17.99 -0.41
N LEU A 229 16.99 17.99 -1.44
CA LEU A 229 16.65 19.17 -2.23
C LEU A 229 15.75 20.15 -1.46
N LEU A 230 15.10 19.67 -0.40
CA LEU A 230 14.25 20.44 0.51
C LEU A 230 14.98 20.84 1.81
N GLY A 231 16.29 20.51 1.93
CA GLY A 231 17.15 20.95 3.05
C GLY A 231 17.53 19.87 4.06
N LYS A 232 17.12 18.61 3.88
CA LYS A 232 17.57 17.50 4.73
C LYS A 232 19.09 17.33 4.62
N GLY A 233 19.76 17.21 5.79
CA GLY A 233 21.23 17.10 5.86
C GLY A 233 21.96 18.44 5.80
N GLY A 234 21.23 19.55 5.61
CA GLY A 234 21.80 20.90 5.69
C GLY A 234 22.08 21.34 7.13
N THR A 235 22.59 22.55 7.28
CA THR A 235 22.98 23.13 8.56
C THR A 235 22.42 24.53 8.77
N LEU A 236 22.20 24.88 10.04
CA LEU A 236 21.73 26.18 10.51
C LEU A 236 22.87 26.93 11.19
N ARG A 237 22.94 28.20 11.00
CA ARG A 237 23.82 29.11 11.81
C ARG A 237 23.29 29.09 13.24
N LYS A 238 24.16 29.12 14.21
CA LYS A 238 23.76 29.33 15.61
C LYS A 238 23.20 30.73 15.80
N TRP A 239 22.10 30.81 16.56
CA TRP A 239 21.50 32.10 16.92
C TRP A 239 22.43 32.97 17.74
N ILE A 240 23.26 32.36 18.60
CA ILE A 240 24.26 33.04 19.44
C ILE A 240 25.59 32.30 19.33
N GLY A 241 26.67 33.06 19.06
CA GLY A 241 28.02 32.52 18.94
C GLY A 241 28.34 31.99 17.53
N GLU A 242 29.57 31.48 17.37
CA GLU A 242 30.05 30.91 16.12
C GLU A 242 29.68 29.42 16.00
N GLY A 243 29.57 28.92 14.74
CA GLY A 243 29.35 27.53 14.40
C GLY A 243 27.98 27.24 13.82
N SER A 244 27.73 25.95 13.53
CA SER A 244 26.51 25.47 12.90
C SER A 244 25.91 24.31 13.69
N SER A 245 24.62 24.07 13.51
CA SER A 245 23.89 22.89 13.98
C SER A 245 23.20 22.20 12.81
N PRO A 246 23.02 20.87 12.83
CA PRO A 246 22.28 20.16 11.76
C PRO A 246 20.81 20.56 11.80
N ILE A 247 20.18 20.54 10.64
CA ILE A 247 18.72 20.68 10.53
C ILE A 247 18.06 19.41 11.09
N PRO A 248 17.03 19.54 11.94
CA PRO A 248 16.30 18.37 12.47
C PRO A 248 15.68 17.53 11.35
N HIS A 249 15.84 16.21 11.44
CA HIS A 249 15.40 15.29 10.40
C HIS A 249 13.89 14.91 10.49
N SER A 250 13.23 15.17 11.63
CA SER A 250 11.87 14.70 11.88
C SER A 250 10.86 15.11 10.81
N ILE A 251 10.85 16.39 10.44
CA ILE A 251 9.90 16.93 9.46
C ILE A 251 10.07 16.31 8.07
N PHE A 252 11.30 16.00 7.66
CA PHE A 252 11.58 15.35 6.38
C PHE A 252 11.15 13.88 6.41
N ASN A 253 11.38 13.18 7.52
CA ASN A 253 10.94 11.80 7.70
C ASN A 253 9.42 11.68 7.68
N ASP A 254 8.73 12.63 8.31
CA ASP A 254 7.28 12.64 8.34
C ASP A 254 6.71 13.06 6.98
N MET A 255 7.32 14.00 6.26
CA MET A 255 6.95 14.39 4.89
C MET A 255 7.12 13.23 3.89
N ALA A 256 8.09 12.35 4.10
CA ALA A 256 8.29 11.16 3.28
C ALA A 256 7.39 9.98 3.65
N THR A 257 6.50 10.12 4.65
CA THR A 257 5.64 9.04 5.16
C THR A 257 4.18 9.35 4.83
N TRP A 258 3.60 8.61 3.89
CA TRP A 258 2.26 8.84 3.33
C TRP A 258 1.18 9.17 4.37
N GLU A 259 1.05 8.32 5.39
CA GLU A 259 0.01 8.45 6.41
C GLU A 259 0.21 9.64 7.36
N LYS A 260 1.42 10.24 7.38
CA LYS A 260 1.76 11.37 8.25
C LYS A 260 1.60 12.73 7.57
N ILE A 261 1.66 12.78 6.25
CA ILE A 261 1.59 14.02 5.46
C ILE A 261 0.42 14.93 5.89
N PRO A 262 -0.83 14.44 6.03
CA PRO A 262 -1.96 15.30 6.37
C PRO A 262 -1.84 15.99 7.75
N PHE A 263 -0.94 15.50 8.61
CA PHE A 263 -0.72 16.05 9.95
C PHE A 263 0.41 17.06 10.02
N LEU A 264 1.12 17.29 8.91
CA LEU A 264 2.23 18.25 8.85
C LEU A 264 1.76 19.69 8.60
N TYR A 265 0.60 19.89 8.01
CA TYR A 265 0.07 21.20 7.60
C TYR A 265 -0.46 22.02 8.77
N THR A 266 0.39 22.22 9.78
CA THR A 266 0.06 22.96 10.99
C THR A 266 0.82 24.29 11.04
N ALA A 267 0.22 25.31 11.66
CA ALA A 267 0.88 26.58 11.89
C ALA A 267 2.21 26.42 12.68
N GLN A 268 2.32 25.40 13.53
CA GLN A 268 3.54 25.11 14.27
C GLN A 268 4.66 24.65 13.34
N ASN A 269 4.38 23.72 12.43
CA ASN A 269 5.39 23.21 11.48
C ASN A 269 5.80 24.29 10.47
N ARG A 270 4.85 25.09 9.98
CA ARG A 270 5.17 26.25 9.10
C ARG A 270 6.12 27.22 9.80
N ARG A 271 5.82 27.63 11.04
CA ARG A 271 6.72 28.50 11.82
C ARG A 271 8.10 27.88 12.07
N LEU A 272 8.14 26.57 12.39
CA LEU A 272 9.42 25.87 12.58
C LEU A 272 10.30 25.95 11.32
N VAL A 273 9.72 25.73 10.13
CA VAL A 273 10.48 25.82 8.87
C VAL A 273 10.89 27.26 8.56
N GLU A 274 10.03 28.25 8.81
CA GLU A 274 10.36 29.67 8.66
C GLU A 274 11.52 30.09 9.59
N GLU A 275 11.51 29.67 10.84
CA GLU A 275 12.59 29.91 11.79
C GLU A 275 13.92 29.29 11.29
N MET A 276 13.86 28.02 10.83
CA MET A 276 15.03 27.35 10.25
C MET A 276 15.52 28.06 8.99
N LEU A 277 14.62 28.53 8.13
CA LEU A 277 14.94 29.26 6.90
C LEU A 277 15.79 30.52 7.17
N THR A 278 15.49 31.29 8.23
CA THR A 278 16.25 32.49 8.60
C THR A 278 17.69 32.19 9.00
N LEU A 279 17.95 30.99 9.49
CA LEU A 279 19.24 30.52 9.98
C LEU A 279 19.99 29.61 8.98
N ALA A 280 19.36 29.21 7.91
CA ALA A 280 19.90 28.23 6.98
C ALA A 280 21.16 28.72 6.27
N HIS A 281 22.12 27.82 6.06
CA HIS A 281 23.23 28.05 5.16
C HIS A 281 22.82 27.91 3.68
N GLU A 282 21.82 27.08 3.40
CA GLU A 282 21.23 26.87 2.09
C GLU A 282 19.73 27.23 2.12
N PRO A 283 19.37 28.53 2.15
CA PRO A 283 18.01 28.98 2.35
C PRO A 283 17.07 28.54 1.22
N ASP A 284 17.54 28.41 -0.03
CA ASP A 284 16.73 28.03 -1.17
C ASP A 284 16.11 26.63 -0.97
N LYS A 285 16.86 25.69 -0.38
CA LYS A 285 16.38 24.35 -0.09
C LYS A 285 15.26 24.35 0.95
N LEU A 286 15.43 25.05 2.06
CA LEU A 286 14.36 25.19 3.08
C LEU A 286 13.20 26.04 2.59
N GLY A 287 13.43 26.98 1.67
CA GLY A 287 12.39 27.70 0.98
C GLY A 287 11.44 26.77 0.21
N ARG A 288 11.98 25.75 -0.46
CA ARG A 288 11.18 24.71 -1.12
C ARG A 288 10.35 23.91 -0.11
N MET A 289 10.91 23.54 1.05
CA MET A 289 10.15 22.89 2.12
C MET A 289 9.02 23.80 2.65
N ALA A 290 9.29 25.09 2.78
CA ALA A 290 8.26 26.05 3.19
C ALA A 290 7.10 26.08 2.18
N SER A 291 7.42 26.16 0.88
CA SER A 291 6.40 26.09 -0.19
C SER A 291 5.59 24.79 -0.15
N VAL A 292 6.25 23.64 0.04
CA VAL A 292 5.56 22.34 0.16
C VAL A 292 4.56 22.32 1.33
N LEU A 293 4.91 22.95 2.46
CA LEU A 293 4.00 23.02 3.62
C LEU A 293 2.90 24.07 3.43
N GLU A 294 3.19 25.19 2.81
CA GLU A 294 2.21 26.28 2.59
C GLU A 294 1.16 25.87 1.56
N ASP A 295 1.61 25.28 0.45
CA ASP A 295 0.76 24.85 -0.66
C ASP A 295 0.26 23.40 -0.50
N GLU A 296 0.58 22.75 0.63
CA GLU A 296 0.14 21.38 1.01
C GLU A 296 0.50 20.29 -0.02
N LEU A 297 1.65 20.41 -0.71
CA LEU A 297 2.08 19.58 -1.85
C LEU A 297 2.72 18.22 -1.47
N GLY A 298 2.63 17.77 -0.23
CA GLY A 298 3.33 16.57 0.23
C GLY A 298 2.86 15.27 -0.45
N HIS A 299 1.58 15.16 -0.77
CA HIS A 299 1.06 13.98 -1.45
C HIS A 299 1.42 13.97 -2.94
N GLU A 300 1.35 15.11 -3.63
CA GLU A 300 1.81 15.26 -5.02
C GLU A 300 3.29 14.94 -5.13
N LEU A 301 4.08 15.38 -4.14
CA LEU A 301 5.49 15.04 -4.03
C LEU A 301 5.69 13.53 -3.94
N SER A 302 4.89 12.85 -3.13
CA SER A 302 4.96 11.40 -2.96
C SER A 302 4.50 10.64 -4.22
N PHE A 303 3.49 11.15 -4.93
CA PHE A 303 3.12 10.62 -6.26
C PHE A 303 4.25 10.79 -7.28
N ALA A 304 4.93 11.94 -7.28
CA ALA A 304 6.07 12.16 -8.17
C ALA A 304 7.20 11.14 -7.89
N VAL A 305 7.45 10.80 -6.62
CA VAL A 305 8.40 9.76 -6.22
C VAL A 305 7.98 8.39 -6.72
N GLU A 306 6.71 8.01 -6.54
CA GLU A 306 6.16 6.73 -7.02
C GLU A 306 6.31 6.60 -8.55
N GLN A 307 5.99 7.66 -9.30
CA GLN A 307 6.18 7.68 -10.76
C GLN A 307 7.66 7.59 -11.16
N GLY A 308 8.54 8.29 -10.47
CA GLY A 308 9.99 8.20 -10.68
C GLY A 308 10.53 6.79 -10.43
N LYS A 309 10.07 6.11 -9.38
CA LYS A 309 10.39 4.71 -9.07
C LYS A 309 9.96 3.78 -10.22
N ILE A 310 8.72 3.92 -10.71
CA ILE A 310 8.19 3.12 -11.81
C ILE A 310 9.02 3.34 -13.08
N ALA A 311 9.34 4.59 -13.41
CA ALA A 311 10.16 4.93 -14.57
C ALA A 311 11.58 4.34 -14.46
N ALA A 312 12.22 4.46 -13.31
CA ALA A 312 13.55 3.89 -13.05
C ALA A 312 13.55 2.36 -13.17
N ASN A 313 12.51 1.70 -12.62
CA ASN A 313 12.36 0.25 -12.70
C ASN A 313 12.13 -0.26 -14.13
N SER A 314 11.53 0.57 -15.01
CA SER A 314 11.30 0.23 -16.42
C SER A 314 12.56 0.30 -17.28
N GLY A 315 13.73 0.53 -16.69
CA GLY A 315 15.03 0.55 -17.37
C GLY A 315 15.35 1.86 -18.11
N HIS A 316 14.64 2.94 -17.79
CA HIS A 316 14.99 4.27 -18.30
C HIS A 316 16.25 4.76 -17.58
N ALA A 317 17.40 4.74 -18.28
CA ALA A 317 18.70 5.10 -17.71
C ALA A 317 18.77 6.54 -17.17
N GLU A 318 17.92 7.42 -17.67
CA GLU A 318 17.82 8.83 -17.27
C GLU A 318 16.46 9.13 -16.59
N ALA A 319 15.93 8.18 -15.83
CA ALA A 319 14.70 8.40 -15.08
C ALA A 319 14.92 9.50 -14.03
N VAL A 320 13.92 10.36 -13.88
CA VAL A 320 13.94 11.47 -12.93
C VAL A 320 12.62 11.54 -12.16
N ILE A 321 12.72 11.98 -10.92
CA ILE A 321 11.56 12.42 -10.14
C ILE A 321 11.33 13.87 -10.49
N SER A 322 10.23 14.18 -11.18
CA SER A 322 9.88 15.55 -11.54
C SER A 322 9.32 16.29 -10.33
N LEU A 323 9.94 17.41 -9.98
CA LEU A 323 9.56 18.25 -8.85
C LEU A 323 9.13 19.65 -9.31
N GLY A 324 8.71 19.77 -10.57
CA GLY A 324 8.24 21.01 -11.20
C GLY A 324 7.04 21.64 -10.49
N LEU A 325 6.31 20.85 -9.68
CA LEU A 325 5.25 21.32 -8.80
C LEU A 325 5.76 22.23 -7.65
N ILE A 326 7.03 22.09 -7.24
CA ILE A 326 7.65 22.92 -6.19
C ILE A 326 8.40 24.10 -6.83
N GLU A 327 9.21 23.81 -7.85
CA GLU A 327 10.03 24.81 -8.53
C GLU A 327 10.23 24.41 -10.00
N ARG A 328 10.03 25.34 -10.91
CA ARG A 328 10.14 25.09 -12.35
C ARG A 328 11.53 24.53 -12.71
N GLY A 329 11.55 23.36 -13.32
CA GLY A 329 12.77 22.66 -13.76
C GLY A 329 13.48 21.87 -12.65
N LEU A 330 12.96 21.87 -11.44
CA LEU A 330 13.50 21.03 -10.37
C LEU A 330 13.20 19.56 -10.64
N SER A 331 14.20 18.72 -10.49
CA SER A 331 14.10 17.26 -10.59
C SER A 331 15.17 16.57 -9.76
N ALA A 332 14.94 15.32 -9.40
CA ALA A 332 15.93 14.45 -8.79
C ALA A 332 16.22 13.27 -9.72
N HIS A 333 17.48 12.97 -9.97
CA HIS A 333 17.88 11.81 -10.75
C HIS A 333 17.60 10.52 -9.98
N LEU A 334 17.07 9.50 -10.65
CA LEU A 334 16.80 8.18 -10.10
C LEU A 334 16.98 7.11 -11.18
N GLY A 335 18.23 6.64 -11.37
CA GLY A 335 18.51 5.54 -12.30
C GLY A 335 18.19 4.16 -11.72
N THR A 336 18.19 3.15 -12.57
CA THR A 336 17.95 1.75 -12.17
C THR A 336 18.97 1.28 -11.12
N ASP A 337 20.23 1.63 -11.26
CA ASP A 337 21.29 1.27 -10.31
C ASP A 337 21.09 1.92 -8.95
N ASP A 338 20.53 3.13 -8.91
CA ASP A 338 20.22 3.84 -7.68
C ASP A 338 19.18 3.09 -6.84
N LEU A 339 18.19 2.46 -7.48
CA LEU A 339 17.18 1.65 -6.79
C LEU A 339 17.82 0.51 -6.00
N GLY A 340 18.79 -0.19 -6.61
CA GLY A 340 19.51 -1.28 -5.95
C GLY A 340 20.23 -0.82 -4.69
N VAL A 341 20.86 0.36 -4.71
CA VAL A 341 21.58 0.93 -3.57
C VAL A 341 20.62 1.44 -2.50
N ILE A 342 19.62 2.22 -2.87
CA ILE A 342 18.67 2.84 -1.93
C ILE A 342 17.82 1.76 -1.23
N LEU A 343 17.47 0.68 -1.94
CA LEU A 343 16.57 -0.36 -1.45
C LEU A 343 17.28 -1.62 -0.94
N ASP A 344 18.60 -1.61 -0.78
CA ASP A 344 19.40 -2.78 -0.37
C ASP A 344 18.94 -3.38 0.98
N GLU A 345 18.61 -2.55 1.97
CA GLU A 345 18.11 -3.01 3.27
C GLU A 345 16.75 -3.74 3.12
N TYR A 346 15.90 -3.24 2.23
CA TYR A 346 14.60 -3.87 1.96
C TYR A 346 14.77 -5.18 1.20
N SER A 347 15.69 -5.24 0.23
CA SER A 347 16.06 -6.49 -0.45
C SER A 347 16.50 -7.57 0.56
N LYS A 348 17.34 -7.22 1.53
CA LYS A 348 17.76 -8.11 2.62
C LYS A 348 16.59 -8.56 3.49
N ALA A 349 15.65 -7.65 3.80
CA ALA A 349 14.46 -7.98 4.57
C ALA A 349 13.53 -8.95 3.83
N LEU A 350 13.35 -8.76 2.52
CA LEU A 350 12.56 -9.66 1.68
C LEU A 350 13.23 -11.05 1.57
N ASN A 351 14.53 -11.08 1.34
CA ASN A 351 15.31 -12.33 1.33
C ASN A 351 15.20 -13.08 2.67
N GLY A 352 15.28 -12.35 3.79
CA GLY A 352 15.10 -12.89 5.14
C GLY A 352 13.70 -13.44 5.36
N GLY A 353 12.66 -12.77 4.86
CA GLY A 353 11.27 -13.23 4.94
C GLY A 353 11.05 -14.56 4.22
N ALA A 354 11.55 -14.67 2.99
CA ALA A 354 11.49 -15.91 2.22
C ALA A 354 12.28 -17.04 2.91
N ALA A 355 13.49 -16.75 3.41
CA ALA A 355 14.31 -17.74 4.13
C ALA A 355 13.61 -18.23 5.41
N GLU A 356 12.96 -17.35 6.15
CA GLU A 356 12.22 -17.72 7.36
C GLU A 356 11.00 -18.59 7.03
N THR A 357 10.30 -18.30 5.94
CA THR A 357 9.17 -19.15 5.48
C THR A 357 9.66 -20.56 5.16
N MET A 358 10.80 -20.72 4.48
CA MET A 358 11.41 -22.02 4.22
C MET A 358 11.78 -22.75 5.51
N ARG A 359 12.38 -22.03 6.46
CA ARG A 359 12.76 -22.58 7.77
C ARG A 359 11.53 -23.09 8.55
N LEU A 360 10.44 -22.34 8.54
CA LEU A 360 9.19 -22.72 9.22
C LEU A 360 8.58 -24.00 8.63
N ALA A 361 8.67 -24.17 7.31
CA ALA A 361 8.21 -25.37 6.63
C ALA A 361 9.18 -26.57 6.74
N GLY A 362 10.41 -26.36 7.20
CA GLY A 362 11.46 -27.39 7.21
C GLY A 362 11.92 -27.80 5.82
N LEU A 363 11.81 -26.93 4.82
CA LEU A 363 12.18 -27.17 3.42
C LEU A 363 13.42 -26.36 3.04
N GLN A 364 14.06 -26.76 1.93
CA GLN A 364 15.22 -26.09 1.35
C GLN A 364 14.82 -25.35 0.08
N ALA A 365 15.60 -24.35 -0.35
CA ALA A 365 15.32 -23.58 -1.58
C ALA A 365 15.17 -24.46 -2.83
N GLY A 366 15.87 -25.59 -2.91
CA GLY A 366 15.77 -26.55 -4.02
C GLY A 366 14.47 -27.36 -4.05
N ASP A 367 13.66 -27.31 -2.97
CA ASP A 367 12.37 -27.99 -2.92
C ASP A 367 11.26 -27.16 -3.56
N VAL A 368 11.52 -25.87 -3.84
CA VAL A 368 10.55 -24.95 -4.47
C VAL A 368 10.64 -25.07 -5.98
N GLN A 369 9.55 -25.49 -6.62
CA GLN A 369 9.45 -25.60 -8.07
C GLN A 369 8.93 -24.33 -8.72
N ARG A 370 8.14 -23.51 -8.01
CA ARG A 370 7.53 -22.30 -8.55
C ARG A 370 7.58 -21.16 -7.56
N VAL A 371 7.90 -19.95 -8.06
CA VAL A 371 7.75 -18.68 -7.32
C VAL A 371 6.73 -17.81 -8.06
N ILE A 372 5.66 -17.45 -7.37
CA ILE A 372 4.54 -16.67 -7.91
C ILE A 372 4.57 -15.28 -7.28
N TYR A 373 4.69 -14.26 -8.11
CA TYR A 373 4.70 -12.87 -7.68
C TYR A 373 3.30 -12.27 -7.74
N VAL A 374 2.90 -11.63 -6.65
CA VAL A 374 1.60 -10.97 -6.46
C VAL A 374 1.83 -9.58 -5.87
N GLY A 375 0.87 -8.67 -6.07
CA GLY A 375 0.96 -7.31 -5.60
C GLY A 375 1.82 -6.40 -6.50
N GLY A 376 1.39 -5.15 -6.67
CA GLY A 376 2.01 -4.21 -7.62
C GLY A 376 3.50 -3.92 -7.35
N SER A 377 3.93 -3.99 -6.10
CA SER A 377 5.33 -3.76 -5.73
C SER A 377 6.25 -4.94 -6.05
N SER A 378 5.70 -6.13 -6.32
CA SER A 378 6.46 -7.30 -6.79
C SER A 378 7.02 -7.11 -8.20
N LEU A 379 6.50 -6.15 -8.96
CA LEU A 379 7.00 -5.76 -10.29
C LEU A 379 8.37 -5.07 -10.25
N LEU A 380 8.88 -4.68 -9.08
CA LEU A 380 10.23 -4.17 -8.98
C LEU A 380 11.24 -5.26 -9.33
N THR A 381 12.13 -4.98 -10.28
CA THR A 381 13.18 -5.89 -10.75
C THR A 381 14.04 -6.39 -9.58
N LEU A 382 14.32 -5.52 -8.61
CA LEU A 382 15.02 -5.86 -7.38
C LEU A 382 14.37 -7.05 -6.64
N VAL A 383 13.05 -7.13 -6.60
CA VAL A 383 12.32 -8.23 -5.94
C VAL A 383 12.56 -9.53 -6.68
N SER A 384 12.34 -9.54 -7.99
CA SER A 384 12.52 -10.74 -8.80
C SER A 384 13.97 -11.23 -8.79
N ASP A 385 14.94 -10.32 -8.83
CA ASP A 385 16.36 -10.67 -8.80
C ASP A 385 16.78 -11.24 -7.45
N THR A 386 16.25 -10.68 -6.35
CA THR A 386 16.47 -11.23 -5.00
C THR A 386 15.93 -12.65 -4.91
N MET A 387 14.70 -12.89 -5.37
CA MET A 387 14.09 -14.24 -5.32
C MET A 387 14.76 -15.21 -6.28
N LYS A 388 15.15 -14.81 -7.49
CA LYS A 388 15.92 -15.67 -8.42
C LYS A 388 17.27 -16.08 -7.87
N THR A 389 17.90 -15.20 -7.10
CA THR A 389 19.17 -15.54 -6.42
C THR A 389 18.94 -16.60 -5.34
N GLN A 390 17.84 -16.54 -4.61
CA GLN A 390 17.51 -17.48 -3.54
C GLN A 390 16.94 -18.80 -4.06
N PHE A 391 16.14 -18.76 -5.14
CA PHE A 391 15.45 -19.91 -5.73
C PHE A 391 15.81 -20.09 -7.23
N PRO A 392 17.09 -20.34 -7.55
CA PRO A 392 17.56 -20.33 -8.94
C PRO A 392 17.02 -21.49 -9.79
N ALA A 393 16.50 -22.55 -9.17
CA ALA A 393 15.94 -23.70 -9.87
C ALA A 393 14.42 -23.62 -10.06
N ALA A 394 13.75 -22.66 -9.42
CA ALA A 394 12.32 -22.51 -9.51
C ALA A 394 11.89 -21.78 -10.80
N GLU A 395 10.72 -22.11 -11.30
CA GLU A 395 10.04 -21.29 -12.31
C GLU A 395 9.50 -20.01 -11.66
N HIS A 396 9.82 -18.84 -12.24
CA HIS A 396 9.36 -17.54 -11.73
C HIS A 396 8.25 -17.00 -12.61
N SER A 397 7.06 -16.84 -12.05
CA SER A 397 5.89 -16.35 -12.79
C SER A 397 5.26 -15.15 -12.11
N PHE A 398 4.85 -14.18 -12.93
CA PHE A 398 4.02 -13.05 -12.49
C PHE A 398 2.57 -13.42 -12.79
N SER A 399 1.76 -13.60 -11.75
CA SER A 399 0.32 -13.73 -11.88
C SER A 399 -0.28 -12.36 -12.28
N GLU A 400 -1.60 -12.29 -12.47
CA GLU A 400 -2.31 -10.99 -12.58
C GLU A 400 -2.12 -10.21 -11.27
N VAL A 401 -0.99 -9.50 -11.17
CA VAL A 401 -0.45 -8.96 -9.91
C VAL A 401 -1.41 -8.06 -9.13
N PHE A 402 -2.41 -7.50 -9.81
CA PHE A 402 -3.40 -6.63 -9.17
C PHE A 402 -4.72 -7.34 -8.82
N THR A 403 -4.97 -8.54 -9.33
CA THR A 403 -6.27 -9.21 -9.18
C THR A 403 -6.20 -10.64 -8.67
N ALA A 404 -5.00 -11.24 -8.60
CA ALA A 404 -4.83 -12.64 -8.19
C ALA A 404 -5.50 -12.95 -6.82
N VAL A 405 -5.30 -12.09 -5.83
CA VAL A 405 -5.96 -12.24 -4.52
C VAL A 405 -7.47 -12.17 -4.68
N THR A 406 -7.97 -11.20 -5.44
CA THR A 406 -9.40 -11.01 -5.66
C THR A 406 -10.02 -12.17 -6.42
N ASP A 407 -9.31 -12.73 -7.42
CA ASP A 407 -9.77 -13.91 -8.16
C ASP A 407 -9.92 -15.13 -7.24
N GLY A 408 -8.96 -15.36 -6.36
CA GLY A 408 -9.03 -16.41 -5.36
C GLY A 408 -10.17 -16.21 -4.35
N LEU A 409 -10.35 -15.01 -3.85
CA LEU A 409 -11.47 -14.66 -2.97
C LEU A 409 -12.82 -14.83 -3.68
N ALA A 410 -12.89 -14.46 -4.97
CA ALA A 410 -14.07 -14.66 -5.79
C ALA A 410 -14.38 -16.17 -5.97
N ILE A 411 -13.38 -17.00 -6.25
CA ILE A 411 -13.57 -18.47 -6.31
C ILE A 411 -14.08 -18.99 -4.97
N ALA A 412 -13.45 -18.61 -3.86
CA ALA A 412 -13.83 -19.04 -2.52
C ALA A 412 -15.24 -18.57 -2.10
N SER A 413 -15.72 -17.45 -2.65
CA SER A 413 -17.08 -16.96 -2.41
C SER A 413 -18.17 -17.92 -2.90
N GLY A 414 -17.84 -18.78 -3.86
CA GLY A 414 -18.73 -19.80 -4.40
C GLY A 414 -18.77 -21.11 -3.60
N TRP A 415 -17.92 -21.28 -2.59
CA TRP A 415 -17.87 -22.49 -1.73
C TRP A 415 -18.86 -22.44 -0.56
N ARG A 416 -19.59 -21.34 -0.40
CA ARG A 416 -20.48 -21.03 0.74
C ARG A 416 -21.93 -20.92 0.33
#